data_b00b1f3e5a9ea9de4784f13b076dd835
#
_entry.id   b00b1f3e5a9ea9de4784f13b076dd835
#
_cell.length_a   1.000
_cell.length_b   1.000
_cell.length_c   1.000
_cell.angle_alpha   90.00
_cell.angle_beta   90.00
_cell.angle_gamma   90.00
#
_symmetry.space_group_name_H-M   'P 1'
#
loop_
_entity.id
_entity.type
_entity.pdbx_description
1 polymer ?
#
loop_
_entity_poly.entity_id
_entity_poly.type
_entity_poly.pdbx_seq_one_letter_code
_entity_poly.pdbx_strand_id
1 'polypeptide(L)'
;MNLKLNKDLVFFDLETTGVSVSNDRIVQIGIIKYYADGREREEKNRLVNPMIPIPEEATAVHGITNEMVKDAPTFKQISKGIKEFIGDADLCGFNSNRFDVPLLIEEFYRVDSDFDMNDRRSIDVWKIFQKMEPRNLKAAYKFYCNKNLEGAHDAMNDIRATAEILESQLDYYKDSNYEDSDGTIEERPIANDMSKLHDFTNFKGQLDYSGRIVLNDNNVPVFNFGKYQDQSVSDVLKHNPGYYTWFMKSDFSTDTKKVLEKIMEKSRVAQNEPKLQK
;
A
#
# COMPACT_ATOMS: atom_id res chain seq x y z
N MET A 1 21.49 20.67 -13.55
CA MET A 1 20.10 20.39 -13.15
C MET A 1 19.18 21.47 -13.69
N ASN A 2 17.97 21.12 -14.16
CA ASN A 2 17.06 22.10 -14.80
C ASN A 2 16.00 22.67 -13.84
N LEU A 3 16.21 22.56 -12.51
CA LEU A 3 15.31 23.18 -11.54
C LEU A 3 15.60 24.69 -11.45
N LYS A 4 14.58 25.51 -11.69
CA LYS A 4 14.63 26.95 -11.43
C LYS A 4 14.11 27.17 -10.01
N LEU A 5 15.01 27.44 -9.09
CA LEU A 5 14.70 27.62 -7.69
C LEU A 5 14.67 29.14 -7.35
N ASN A 6 13.57 29.55 -6.71
CA ASN A 6 13.48 30.89 -6.09
C ASN A 6 13.85 30.85 -4.61
N LYS A 7 13.94 29.68 -4.04
CA LYS A 7 14.23 29.32 -2.66
C LYS A 7 14.95 27.99 -2.65
N ASP A 8 15.77 27.70 -1.66
CA ASP A 8 16.39 26.39 -1.52
C ASP A 8 15.32 25.31 -1.51
N LEU A 9 15.66 24.11 -2.00
CA LEU A 9 14.77 22.95 -2.04
C LEU A 9 15.43 21.78 -1.35
N VAL A 10 14.72 21.21 -0.38
CA VAL A 10 15.15 20.02 0.35
C VAL A 10 14.30 18.83 -0.08
N PHE A 11 14.95 17.83 -0.67
CA PHE A 11 14.39 16.49 -0.81
C PHE A 11 14.68 15.71 0.46
N PHE A 12 13.70 14.99 0.96
CA PHE A 12 13.89 14.15 2.12
C PHE A 12 12.98 12.92 2.10
N ASP A 13 13.41 11.90 2.82
CA ASP A 13 12.71 10.65 3.03
C ASP A 13 13.00 10.12 4.43
N LEU A 14 12.05 9.41 5.03
CA LEU A 14 12.11 8.93 6.41
C LEU A 14 11.88 7.44 6.48
N GLU A 15 12.75 6.72 7.19
CA GLU A 15 12.43 5.39 7.69
C GLU A 15 11.97 5.48 9.15
N THR A 16 11.00 4.64 9.52
CA THR A 16 10.26 4.81 10.77
C THR A 16 9.93 3.49 11.45
N THR A 17 9.53 3.55 12.72
CA THR A 17 9.10 2.36 13.47
C THR A 17 7.73 1.82 13.02
N GLY A 18 7.03 2.52 12.14
CA GLY A 18 5.70 2.16 11.63
C GLY A 18 5.05 3.34 10.92
N VAL A 19 3.74 3.25 10.64
CA VAL A 19 3.01 4.17 9.76
C VAL A 19 2.09 5.17 10.49
N SER A 20 2.16 5.24 11.81
CA SER A 20 1.36 6.14 12.64
C SER A 20 2.11 7.42 12.95
N VAL A 21 1.71 8.55 12.39
CA VAL A 21 2.32 9.87 12.65
C VAL A 21 2.38 10.20 14.14
N SER A 22 1.35 9.83 14.91
CA SER A 22 1.27 10.17 16.33
C SER A 22 2.06 9.23 17.26
N ASN A 23 2.30 7.98 16.84
CA ASN A 23 2.90 6.96 17.72
C ASN A 23 4.33 6.57 17.29
N ASP A 24 4.58 6.57 15.99
CA ASP A 24 5.83 6.10 15.45
C ASP A 24 6.94 7.16 15.49
N ARG A 25 8.17 6.72 15.29
CA ARG A 25 9.40 7.49 15.42
C ARG A 25 10.27 7.33 14.19
N ILE A 26 11.07 8.35 13.90
CA ILE A 26 12.10 8.29 12.86
C ILE A 26 13.23 7.37 13.31
N VAL A 27 13.66 6.43 12.45
CA VAL A 27 14.84 5.58 12.61
C VAL A 27 15.96 5.96 11.63
N GLN A 28 15.61 6.60 10.52
CA GLN A 28 16.58 7.17 9.57
C GLN A 28 15.98 8.40 8.91
N ILE A 29 16.82 9.39 8.62
CA ILE A 29 16.47 10.56 7.83
C ILE A 29 17.51 10.77 6.73
N GLY A 30 17.07 10.71 5.47
CA GLY A 30 17.82 11.09 4.28
C GLY A 30 17.43 12.48 3.81
N ILE A 31 18.41 13.37 3.54
CA ILE A 31 18.14 14.73 3.11
C ILE A 31 19.13 15.12 2.02
N ILE A 32 18.61 15.72 0.94
CA ILE A 32 19.42 16.36 -0.11
C ILE A 32 18.95 17.80 -0.27
N LYS A 33 19.84 18.76 -0.07
CA LYS A 33 19.53 20.18 -0.22
C LYS A 33 20.12 20.75 -1.50
N TYR A 34 19.26 21.33 -2.32
CA TYR A 34 19.60 22.12 -3.49
C TYR A 34 19.48 23.60 -3.17
N TYR A 35 20.46 24.36 -3.57
CA TYR A 35 20.56 25.78 -3.28
C TYR A 35 20.08 26.63 -4.45
N ALA A 36 19.31 27.68 -4.15
CA ALA A 36 18.79 28.61 -5.14
C ALA A 36 19.91 29.47 -5.81
N ASP A 37 21.04 29.61 -5.13
CA ASP A 37 22.20 30.33 -5.66
C ASP A 37 23.05 29.49 -6.63
N GLY A 38 22.68 28.23 -6.88
CA GLY A 38 23.31 27.34 -7.84
C GLY A 38 24.59 26.65 -7.36
N ARG A 39 24.98 26.81 -6.08
CA ARG A 39 26.11 26.07 -5.53
C ARG A 39 25.81 24.56 -5.47
N GLU A 40 26.84 23.77 -5.22
CA GLU A 40 26.73 22.32 -5.14
C GLU A 40 25.76 21.89 -4.03
N ARG A 41 24.95 20.86 -4.33
CA ARG A 41 24.00 20.29 -3.37
C ARG A 41 24.74 19.63 -2.21
N GLU A 42 24.14 19.63 -1.05
CA GLU A 42 24.59 18.90 0.12
C GLU A 42 23.66 17.74 0.45
N GLU A 43 24.25 16.63 0.91
CA GLU A 43 23.51 15.42 1.28
C GLU A 43 23.82 15.04 2.73
N LYS A 44 22.79 14.60 3.44
CA LYS A 44 22.89 14.04 4.79
C LYS A 44 22.05 12.79 4.91
N ASN A 45 22.64 11.76 5.48
CA ASN A 45 21.95 10.54 5.85
C ASN A 45 22.30 10.21 7.30
N ARG A 46 21.29 10.01 8.17
CA ARG A 46 21.49 9.79 9.60
C ARG A 46 20.54 8.71 10.11
N LEU A 47 21.14 7.69 10.75
CA LEU A 47 20.39 6.82 11.64
C LEU A 47 20.03 7.59 12.91
N VAL A 48 18.85 7.29 13.44
CA VAL A 48 18.25 7.94 14.61
C VAL A 48 17.82 6.86 15.59
N ASN A 49 18.20 7.01 16.86
CA ASN A 49 17.66 6.16 17.92
C ASN A 49 16.22 6.61 18.23
N PRO A 50 15.21 5.79 17.95
CA PRO A 50 13.80 6.17 18.14
C PRO A 50 13.39 6.16 19.63
N MET A 51 14.21 5.65 20.52
CA MET A 51 13.94 5.45 21.95
C MET A 51 12.73 4.52 22.24
N ILE A 52 12.24 3.83 21.24
CA ILE A 52 11.24 2.76 21.32
C ILE A 52 11.69 1.58 20.46
N PRO A 53 11.21 0.36 20.71
CA PRO A 53 11.55 -0.80 19.87
C PRO A 53 11.09 -0.60 18.42
N ILE A 54 11.92 -1.03 17.47
CA ILE A 54 11.56 -1.14 16.05
C ILE A 54 10.87 -2.51 15.88
N PRO A 55 9.60 -2.56 15.43
CA PRO A 55 8.91 -3.80 15.12
C PRO A 55 9.59 -4.60 14.00
N GLU A 56 9.43 -5.92 14.02
CA GLU A 56 10.00 -6.80 12.99
C GLU A 56 9.44 -6.48 11.60
N GLU A 57 8.18 -6.12 11.52
CA GLU A 57 7.51 -5.72 10.26
C GLU A 57 8.15 -4.46 9.65
N ALA A 58 8.51 -3.48 10.47
CA ALA A 58 9.20 -2.28 10.01
C ALA A 58 10.62 -2.62 9.57
N THR A 59 11.35 -3.43 10.37
CA THR A 59 12.68 -3.92 10.00
C THR A 59 12.67 -4.71 8.69
N ALA A 60 11.65 -5.51 8.43
CA ALA A 60 11.51 -6.25 7.18
C ALA A 60 11.39 -5.34 5.94
N VAL A 61 10.86 -4.11 6.10
CA VAL A 61 10.71 -3.14 5.01
C VAL A 61 12.02 -2.41 4.72
N HIS A 62 12.64 -1.78 5.75
CA HIS A 62 13.78 -0.88 5.56
C HIS A 62 15.14 -1.47 5.99
N GLY A 63 15.15 -2.67 6.58
CA GLY A 63 16.38 -3.38 7.00
C GLY A 63 17.07 -2.82 8.25
N ILE A 64 16.55 -1.75 8.88
CA ILE A 64 17.16 -1.14 10.06
C ILE A 64 16.69 -1.88 11.31
N THR A 65 17.64 -2.38 12.09
CA THR A 65 17.38 -3.14 13.32
C THR A 65 17.57 -2.28 14.57
N ASN A 66 17.03 -2.73 15.70
CA ASN A 66 17.25 -2.11 17.00
C ASN A 66 18.74 -1.99 17.35
N GLU A 67 19.54 -2.97 16.96
CA GLU A 67 21.01 -2.98 17.21
C GLU A 67 21.72 -1.89 16.41
N MET A 68 21.30 -1.62 15.17
CA MET A 68 21.90 -0.58 14.32
C MET A 68 21.69 0.83 14.85
N VAL A 69 20.61 1.08 15.57
CA VAL A 69 20.25 2.42 16.06
C VAL A 69 20.53 2.64 17.54
N LYS A 70 20.97 1.61 18.30
CA LYS A 70 21.14 1.70 19.76
C LYS A 70 22.10 2.82 20.18
N ASP A 71 23.20 3.00 19.42
CA ASP A 71 24.24 4.00 19.67
C ASP A 71 24.07 5.24 18.77
N ALA A 72 23.03 5.29 17.93
CA ALA A 72 22.72 6.44 17.12
C ALA A 72 22.19 7.61 17.99
N PRO A 73 22.37 8.85 17.55
CA PRO A 73 21.80 10.00 18.26
C PRO A 73 20.27 9.94 18.21
N THR A 74 19.63 10.42 19.27
CA THR A 74 18.17 10.60 19.29
C THR A 74 17.76 11.78 18.39
N PHE A 75 16.48 11.84 17.98
CA PHE A 75 15.99 12.99 17.20
C PHE A 75 16.21 14.31 17.96
N LYS A 76 16.05 14.35 19.29
CA LYS A 76 16.34 15.50 20.12
C LYS A 76 17.77 16.02 19.95
N GLN A 77 18.75 15.12 19.86
CA GLN A 77 20.16 15.51 19.72
C GLN A 77 20.49 16.08 18.34
N ILE A 78 19.78 15.65 17.28
CA ILE A 78 20.06 16.10 15.92
C ILE A 78 19.09 17.17 15.41
N SER A 79 17.95 17.38 16.08
CA SER A 79 16.86 18.25 15.63
C SER A 79 17.34 19.67 15.28
N LYS A 80 18.19 20.28 16.12
CA LYS A 80 18.75 21.59 15.85
C LYS A 80 19.55 21.63 14.55
N GLY A 81 20.45 20.65 14.35
CA GLY A 81 21.26 20.58 13.12
C GLY A 81 20.44 20.25 11.87
N ILE A 82 19.38 19.45 11.99
CA ILE A 82 18.44 19.19 10.89
C ILE A 82 17.66 20.47 10.56
N LYS A 83 17.12 21.16 11.56
CA LYS A 83 16.39 22.43 11.37
C LYS A 83 17.24 23.49 10.70
N GLU A 84 18.48 23.67 11.17
CA GLU A 84 19.45 24.61 10.59
C GLU A 84 19.82 24.23 9.15
N PHE A 85 19.97 22.94 8.87
CA PHE A 85 20.28 22.46 7.53
C PHE A 85 19.13 22.68 6.56
N ILE A 86 17.90 22.36 6.96
CA ILE A 86 16.70 22.66 6.16
C ILE A 86 16.58 24.19 5.97
N GLY A 87 16.85 24.97 7.01
CA GLY A 87 16.71 26.43 7.00
C GLY A 87 15.28 26.83 6.68
N ASP A 88 15.09 27.71 5.71
CA ASP A 88 13.79 28.16 5.21
C ASP A 88 13.38 27.48 3.89
N ALA A 89 14.12 26.47 3.42
CA ALA A 89 13.90 25.76 2.16
C ALA A 89 12.49 25.21 2.00
N ASP A 90 12.02 25.15 0.76
CA ASP A 90 10.85 24.35 0.39
C ASP A 90 11.17 22.86 0.56
N LEU A 91 10.14 22.03 0.75
CA LEU A 91 10.29 20.58 0.93
C LEU A 91 9.81 19.81 -0.30
N CYS A 92 10.44 18.67 -0.58
CA CYS A 92 10.06 17.77 -1.65
C CYS A 92 10.27 16.32 -1.21
N GLY A 93 9.36 15.42 -1.63
CA GLY A 93 9.48 13.99 -1.38
C GLY A 93 8.52 13.17 -2.24
N PHE A 94 8.55 11.87 -2.08
CA PHE A 94 7.65 10.96 -2.78
C PHE A 94 6.57 10.46 -1.82
N ASN A 95 5.31 10.83 -2.06
CA ASN A 95 4.16 10.59 -1.17
C ASN A 95 4.32 11.22 0.24
N SER A 96 5.24 12.15 0.36
CA SER A 96 5.69 12.73 1.63
C SER A 96 4.65 13.61 2.33
N ASN A 97 3.72 14.21 1.58
CA ASN A 97 2.67 15.06 2.16
C ASN A 97 1.68 14.27 3.04
N ARG A 98 1.61 12.95 2.84
CA ARG A 98 0.70 12.10 3.61
C ARG A 98 1.32 11.60 4.91
N PHE A 99 2.64 11.40 4.95
CA PHE A 99 3.31 10.75 6.07
C PHE A 99 4.59 11.47 6.52
N ASP A 100 5.60 11.61 5.65
CA ASP A 100 6.92 12.11 6.06
C ASP A 100 6.89 13.54 6.58
N VAL A 101 6.20 14.44 5.89
CA VAL A 101 6.05 15.84 6.32
C VAL A 101 5.33 15.94 7.66
N PRO A 102 4.14 15.31 7.85
CA PRO A 102 3.47 15.28 9.14
C PRO A 102 4.33 14.68 10.27
N LEU A 103 5.04 13.58 10.01
CA LEU A 103 5.86 12.93 11.03
C LEU A 103 7.09 13.76 11.38
N LEU A 104 7.75 14.39 10.41
CA LEU A 104 8.88 15.28 10.67
C LEU A 104 8.46 16.45 11.57
N ILE A 105 7.30 17.06 11.29
CA ILE A 105 6.73 18.14 12.11
C ILE A 105 6.46 17.63 13.53
N GLU A 106 5.83 16.46 13.64
CA GLU A 106 5.52 15.82 14.93
C GLU A 106 6.79 15.54 15.74
N GLU A 107 7.85 15.03 15.12
CA GLU A 107 9.13 14.80 15.79
C GLU A 107 9.77 16.11 16.29
N PHE A 108 9.66 17.21 15.55
CA PHE A 108 10.11 18.51 16.04
C PHE A 108 9.30 18.99 17.23
N TYR A 109 7.97 18.86 17.21
CA TYR A 109 7.12 19.25 18.36
C TYR A 109 7.39 18.43 19.61
N ARG A 110 7.66 17.11 19.46
CA ARG A 110 8.02 16.22 20.58
C ARG A 110 9.30 16.65 21.31
N VAL A 111 10.17 17.39 20.67
CA VAL A 111 11.41 17.90 21.26
C VAL A 111 11.35 19.41 21.56
N ASP A 112 10.14 19.96 21.67
CA ASP A 112 9.89 21.39 21.93
C ASP A 112 10.59 22.31 20.93
N SER A 113 10.66 21.89 19.66
CA SER A 113 11.25 22.66 18.57
C SER A 113 10.22 22.98 17.50
N ASP A 114 9.87 24.24 17.35
CA ASP A 114 8.98 24.68 16.28
C ASP A 114 9.58 24.38 14.90
N PHE A 115 8.80 23.78 14.04
CA PHE A 115 9.11 23.61 12.62
C PHE A 115 7.96 24.20 11.80
N ASP A 116 8.10 25.45 11.42
CA ASP A 116 7.03 26.20 10.76
C ASP A 116 6.94 25.85 9.26
N MET A 117 5.73 25.54 8.81
CA MET A 117 5.39 25.25 7.43
C MET A 117 4.69 26.42 6.71
N ASN A 118 4.36 27.53 7.41
CA ASN A 118 3.54 28.61 6.84
C ASN A 118 4.15 29.24 5.58
N ASP A 119 5.45 29.44 5.57
CA ASP A 119 6.17 30.04 4.43
C ASP A 119 6.90 29.00 3.55
N ARG A 120 6.59 27.71 3.72
CA ARG A 120 7.19 26.61 2.97
C ARG A 120 6.20 25.99 2.01
N ARG A 121 6.66 25.71 0.80
CA ARG A 121 5.96 24.84 -0.14
C ARG A 121 6.38 23.41 0.11
N SER A 122 5.43 22.50 -0.04
CA SER A 122 5.70 21.06 -0.06
C SER A 122 5.33 20.49 -1.42
N ILE A 123 6.30 19.96 -2.14
CA ILE A 123 6.14 19.36 -3.46
C ILE A 123 6.14 17.84 -3.28
N ASP A 124 5.04 17.20 -3.68
CA ASP A 124 4.91 15.75 -3.64
C ASP A 124 4.99 15.16 -5.05
N VAL A 125 6.10 14.49 -5.34
CA VAL A 125 6.38 13.91 -6.66
C VAL A 125 5.38 12.82 -7.01
N TRP A 126 4.92 12.04 -6.01
CA TRP A 126 3.87 11.05 -6.19
C TRP A 126 2.55 11.69 -6.67
N LYS A 127 2.20 12.86 -6.14
CA LYS A 127 1.00 13.58 -6.57
C LYS A 127 1.10 14.08 -8.01
N ILE A 128 2.30 14.47 -8.44
CA ILE A 128 2.53 14.80 -9.85
C ILE A 128 2.32 13.57 -10.72
N PHE A 129 2.95 12.43 -10.35
CA PHE A 129 2.80 11.17 -11.05
C PHE A 129 1.33 10.73 -11.13
N GLN A 130 0.61 10.71 -10.01
CA GLN A 130 -0.82 10.33 -9.99
C GLN A 130 -1.71 11.21 -10.89
N LYS A 131 -1.41 12.51 -10.98
CA LYS A 131 -2.20 13.44 -11.80
C LYS A 131 -1.88 13.34 -13.29
N MET A 132 -0.60 13.13 -13.61
CA MET A 132 -0.14 13.09 -15.00
C MET A 132 -0.32 11.72 -15.65
N GLU A 133 -0.31 10.64 -14.83
CA GLU A 133 -0.47 9.23 -15.26
C GLU A 133 -1.70 8.60 -14.58
N PRO A 134 -2.91 9.04 -14.93
CA PRO A 134 -4.12 8.52 -14.31
C PRO A 134 -4.36 7.05 -14.67
N ARG A 135 -4.85 6.26 -13.70
CA ARG A 135 -5.23 4.85 -13.87
C ARG A 135 -6.76 4.74 -13.99
N ASN A 136 -7.30 5.08 -15.16
CA ASN A 136 -8.72 4.98 -15.48
C ASN A 136 -8.92 4.48 -16.92
N LEU A 137 -10.18 4.15 -17.27
CA LEU A 137 -10.51 3.58 -18.57
C LEU A 137 -10.04 4.45 -19.74
N LYS A 138 -10.24 5.78 -19.66
CA LYS A 138 -9.82 6.73 -20.71
C LYS A 138 -8.31 6.71 -20.92
N ALA A 139 -7.53 6.69 -19.83
CA ALA A 139 -6.07 6.62 -19.89
C ALA A 139 -5.59 5.28 -20.44
N ALA A 140 -6.19 4.17 -20.00
CA ALA A 140 -5.91 2.84 -20.50
C ALA A 140 -6.20 2.73 -22.00
N TYR A 141 -7.36 3.24 -22.44
CA TYR A 141 -7.75 3.22 -23.85
C TYR A 141 -6.78 4.02 -24.73
N LYS A 142 -6.34 5.20 -24.22
CA LYS A 142 -5.31 6.00 -24.92
C LYS A 142 -3.97 5.29 -24.97
N PHE A 143 -3.56 4.65 -23.87
CA PHE A 143 -2.25 3.99 -23.75
C PHE A 143 -2.17 2.74 -24.62
N TYR A 144 -3.14 1.82 -24.49
CA TYR A 144 -3.06 0.54 -25.19
C TYR A 144 -3.54 0.61 -26.65
N CYS A 145 -4.59 1.40 -26.92
CA CYS A 145 -5.23 1.44 -28.22
C CYS A 145 -4.88 2.70 -29.03
N ASN A 146 -4.18 3.68 -28.43
CA ASN A 146 -3.91 5.00 -29.01
C ASN A 146 -5.16 5.75 -29.49
N LYS A 147 -6.31 5.51 -28.85
CA LYS A 147 -7.61 6.11 -29.16
C LYS A 147 -8.10 6.99 -28.01
N ASN A 148 -8.97 7.94 -28.31
CA ASN A 148 -9.68 8.73 -27.31
C ASN A 148 -11.04 8.08 -27.00
N LEU A 149 -11.39 7.98 -25.70
CA LEU A 149 -12.71 7.51 -25.28
C LEU A 149 -13.72 8.65 -25.41
N GLU A 150 -14.60 8.56 -26.39
CA GLU A 150 -15.72 9.48 -26.56
C GLU A 150 -16.97 8.91 -25.88
N GLY A 151 -17.80 9.78 -25.28
CA GLY A 151 -19.02 9.36 -24.58
C GLY A 151 -18.74 8.47 -23.37
N ALA A 152 -17.71 8.77 -22.60
CA ALA A 152 -17.44 8.10 -21.33
C ALA A 152 -18.66 8.12 -20.42
N HIS A 153 -18.88 7.05 -19.63
CA HIS A 153 -20.04 6.78 -18.78
C HIS A 153 -21.30 6.33 -19.54
N ASP A 154 -21.20 6.07 -20.85
CA ASP A 154 -22.14 5.22 -21.56
C ASP A 154 -21.64 3.78 -21.49
N ALA A 155 -22.47 2.88 -20.94
CA ALA A 155 -22.06 1.50 -20.66
C ALA A 155 -21.56 0.75 -21.92
N MET A 156 -22.15 1.01 -23.08
CA MET A 156 -21.75 0.33 -24.33
C MET A 156 -20.44 0.86 -24.87
N ASN A 157 -20.18 2.16 -24.74
CA ASN A 157 -18.89 2.74 -25.15
C ASN A 157 -17.76 2.26 -24.22
N ASP A 158 -18.02 2.21 -22.91
CA ASP A 158 -17.06 1.74 -21.91
C ASP A 158 -16.74 0.24 -22.09
N ILE A 159 -17.74 -0.60 -22.38
CA ILE A 159 -17.54 -2.04 -22.65
C ILE A 159 -16.75 -2.27 -23.95
N ARG A 160 -17.06 -1.52 -25.03
CA ARG A 160 -16.29 -1.63 -26.29
C ARG A 160 -14.83 -1.25 -26.07
N ALA A 161 -14.58 -0.13 -25.38
CA ALA A 161 -13.21 0.27 -25.03
C ALA A 161 -12.51 -0.78 -24.16
N THR A 162 -13.21 -1.36 -23.19
CA THR A 162 -12.66 -2.43 -22.33
C THR A 162 -12.26 -3.66 -23.13
N ALA A 163 -13.08 -4.09 -24.10
CA ALA A 163 -12.76 -5.23 -24.96
C ALA A 163 -11.50 -4.95 -25.80
N GLU A 164 -11.44 -3.79 -26.47
CA GLU A 164 -10.27 -3.40 -27.26
C GLU A 164 -8.99 -3.27 -26.39
N ILE A 165 -9.12 -2.78 -25.16
CA ILE A 165 -8.00 -2.72 -24.20
C ILE A 165 -7.50 -4.13 -23.90
N LEU A 166 -8.38 -5.09 -23.59
CA LEU A 166 -7.97 -6.46 -23.28
C LEU A 166 -7.24 -7.10 -24.47
N GLU A 167 -7.78 -6.96 -25.68
CA GLU A 167 -7.12 -7.45 -26.91
C GLU A 167 -5.73 -6.84 -27.07
N SER A 168 -5.60 -5.53 -26.86
CA SER A 168 -4.32 -4.82 -26.94
C SER A 168 -3.34 -5.24 -25.84
N GLN A 169 -3.82 -5.54 -24.62
CA GLN A 169 -3.00 -6.01 -23.51
C GLN A 169 -2.44 -7.41 -23.77
N LEU A 170 -3.22 -8.31 -24.40
CA LEU A 170 -2.73 -9.64 -24.80
C LEU A 170 -1.54 -9.54 -25.75
N ASP A 171 -1.57 -8.61 -26.69
CA ASP A 171 -0.45 -8.39 -27.63
C ASP A 171 0.72 -7.66 -26.96
N TYR A 172 0.42 -6.67 -26.12
CA TYR A 172 1.43 -5.83 -25.48
C TYR A 172 2.29 -6.60 -24.47
N TYR A 173 1.68 -7.50 -23.70
CA TYR A 173 2.33 -8.24 -22.62
C TYR A 173 2.67 -9.71 -22.94
N LYS A 174 2.42 -10.19 -24.15
CA LYS A 174 2.60 -11.61 -24.54
C LYS A 174 3.95 -12.21 -24.17
N ASP A 175 5.01 -11.40 -24.15
CA ASP A 175 6.39 -11.81 -23.86
C ASP A 175 6.90 -11.22 -22.53
N SER A 176 6.03 -10.59 -21.73
CA SER A 176 6.40 -9.94 -20.48
C SER A 176 6.21 -10.87 -19.30
N ASN A 177 7.18 -10.89 -18.40
CA ASN A 177 7.03 -11.50 -17.10
C ASN A 177 6.47 -10.46 -16.10
N TYR A 178 5.84 -10.94 -15.05
CA TYR A 178 5.40 -10.14 -13.92
C TYR A 178 6.24 -10.48 -12.69
N GLU A 179 6.72 -9.48 -11.99
CA GLU A 179 7.40 -9.61 -10.71
C GLU A 179 6.54 -8.93 -9.64
N ASP A 180 6.18 -9.66 -8.60
CA ASP A 180 5.40 -9.13 -7.48
C ASP A 180 6.28 -8.35 -6.48
N SER A 181 5.66 -7.81 -5.41
CA SER A 181 6.35 -7.04 -4.36
C SER A 181 7.39 -7.85 -3.60
N ASP A 182 7.29 -9.17 -3.59
CA ASP A 182 8.17 -10.09 -2.87
C ASP A 182 9.30 -10.63 -3.76
N GLY A 183 9.38 -10.16 -5.03
CA GLY A 183 10.36 -10.58 -6.01
C GLY A 183 10.04 -11.92 -6.68
N THR A 184 8.82 -12.46 -6.51
CA THR A 184 8.39 -13.67 -7.20
C THR A 184 8.08 -13.36 -8.65
N ILE A 185 8.65 -14.14 -9.56
CA ILE A 185 8.46 -13.94 -11.01
C ILE A 185 7.44 -14.93 -11.54
N GLU A 186 6.39 -14.42 -12.18
CA GLU A 186 5.44 -15.19 -12.98
C GLU A 186 5.75 -15.00 -14.46
N GLU A 187 6.03 -16.09 -15.15
CA GLU A 187 6.39 -16.05 -16.58
C GLU A 187 5.16 -15.91 -17.46
N ARG A 188 5.10 -14.82 -18.22
CA ARG A 188 4.06 -14.54 -19.22
C ARG A 188 2.63 -14.81 -18.70
N PRO A 189 2.22 -14.18 -17.61
CA PRO A 189 0.91 -14.43 -17.03
C PRO A 189 -0.23 -13.94 -17.94
N ILE A 190 0.06 -12.94 -18.79
CA ILE A 190 -0.93 -12.38 -19.73
C ILE A 190 -0.90 -13.19 -21.02
N ALA A 191 -1.67 -14.26 -21.05
CA ALA A 191 -1.86 -15.10 -22.23
C ALA A 191 -3.31 -15.07 -22.70
N ASN A 192 -3.57 -15.43 -23.95
CA ASN A 192 -4.95 -15.55 -24.46
C ASN A 192 -5.59 -16.85 -23.95
N ASP A 193 -5.72 -16.94 -22.65
CA ASP A 193 -6.30 -18.04 -21.89
C ASP A 193 -7.10 -17.44 -20.72
N MET A 194 -8.42 -17.61 -20.74
CA MET A 194 -9.32 -17.02 -19.75
C MET A 194 -9.09 -17.54 -18.34
N SER A 195 -8.60 -18.77 -18.17
CA SER A 195 -8.26 -19.29 -16.84
C SER A 195 -7.04 -18.58 -16.27
N LYS A 196 -5.98 -18.44 -17.06
CA LYS A 196 -4.77 -17.70 -16.64
C LYS A 196 -5.06 -16.24 -16.34
N LEU A 197 -5.83 -15.58 -17.18
CA LEU A 197 -6.24 -14.20 -16.96
C LEU A 197 -7.08 -14.06 -15.69
N HIS A 198 -7.98 -15.02 -15.45
CA HIS A 198 -8.76 -15.05 -14.21
C HIS A 198 -7.86 -15.18 -12.99
N ASP A 199 -6.94 -16.13 -12.99
CA ASP A 199 -6.02 -16.39 -11.87
C ASP A 199 -5.11 -15.19 -11.60
N PHE A 200 -4.64 -14.51 -12.66
CA PHE A 200 -3.80 -13.32 -12.55
C PHE A 200 -4.54 -12.09 -12.03
N THR A 201 -5.82 -11.94 -12.36
CA THR A 201 -6.60 -10.73 -12.01
C THR A 201 -7.40 -10.87 -10.72
N ASN A 202 -7.51 -12.06 -10.15
CA ASN A 202 -8.27 -12.32 -8.94
C ASN A 202 -7.37 -12.80 -7.80
N PHE A 203 -7.80 -12.54 -6.58
CA PHE A 203 -7.09 -13.05 -5.41
C PHE A 203 -7.17 -14.57 -5.37
N LYS A 204 -6.02 -15.22 -5.25
CA LYS A 204 -5.93 -16.68 -5.13
C LYS A 204 -6.78 -17.17 -3.95
N GLY A 205 -7.66 -18.13 -4.22
CA GLY A 205 -8.52 -18.72 -3.17
C GLY A 205 -9.74 -17.87 -2.78
N GLN A 206 -10.08 -16.80 -3.52
CA GLN A 206 -11.25 -15.98 -3.26
C GLN A 206 -12.54 -16.81 -3.42
N LEU A 207 -13.40 -16.81 -2.40
CA LEU A 207 -14.67 -17.56 -2.40
C LEU A 207 -15.89 -16.70 -2.70
N ASP A 208 -15.84 -15.39 -2.35
CA ASP A 208 -16.86 -14.42 -2.66
C ASP A 208 -16.26 -13.21 -3.41
N TYR A 209 -17.03 -12.57 -4.29
CA TYR A 209 -16.52 -11.48 -5.13
C TYR A 209 -16.08 -10.23 -4.37
N SER A 210 -16.43 -10.11 -3.10
CA SER A 210 -15.96 -9.04 -2.23
C SER A 210 -14.65 -9.37 -1.51
N GLY A 211 -14.11 -10.60 -1.68
CA GLY A 211 -12.87 -11.04 -1.05
C GLY A 211 -12.91 -11.07 0.47
N ARG A 212 -14.12 -11.22 1.07
CA ARG A 212 -14.30 -11.28 2.52
C ARG A 212 -14.07 -12.67 3.08
N ILE A 213 -14.26 -13.70 2.26
CA ILE A 213 -14.02 -15.09 2.59
C ILE A 213 -13.08 -15.67 1.54
N VAL A 214 -11.95 -16.18 1.98
CA VAL A 214 -10.91 -16.72 1.09
C VAL A 214 -10.47 -18.12 1.58
N LEU A 215 -9.80 -18.86 0.73
CA LEU A 215 -9.09 -20.10 1.13
C LEU A 215 -7.68 -19.72 1.60
N ASN A 216 -7.27 -20.26 2.75
CA ASN A 216 -5.87 -20.20 3.16
C ASN A 216 -5.03 -21.27 2.41
N ASP A 217 -3.71 -21.31 2.69
CA ASP A 217 -2.78 -22.27 2.05
C ASP A 217 -3.16 -23.75 2.25
N ASN A 218 -3.97 -24.07 3.25
CA ASN A 218 -4.49 -25.39 3.52
C ASN A 218 -5.87 -25.65 2.88
N ASN A 219 -6.33 -24.78 1.97
CA ASN A 219 -7.65 -24.80 1.35
C ASN A 219 -8.82 -24.74 2.37
N VAL A 220 -8.61 -24.10 3.51
CA VAL A 220 -9.65 -23.89 4.53
C VAL A 220 -10.25 -22.51 4.34
N PRO A 221 -11.60 -22.36 4.28
CA PRO A 221 -12.26 -21.07 4.25
C PRO A 221 -11.95 -20.25 5.51
N VAL A 222 -11.38 -19.06 5.35
CA VAL A 222 -11.06 -18.12 6.43
C VAL A 222 -11.70 -16.75 6.16
N PHE A 223 -11.95 -16.00 7.24
CA PHE A 223 -12.31 -14.59 7.09
C PHE A 223 -11.09 -13.78 6.67
N ASN A 224 -11.25 -12.90 5.68
CA ASN A 224 -10.20 -11.99 5.21
C ASN A 224 -10.45 -10.54 5.67
N PHE A 225 -10.99 -10.35 6.86
CA PHE A 225 -11.25 -9.03 7.41
C PHE A 225 -11.53 -9.05 8.92
N GLY A 226 -11.34 -7.88 9.56
CA GLY A 226 -11.77 -7.59 10.93
C GLY A 226 -11.10 -8.46 11.98
N LYS A 227 -11.73 -8.57 13.16
CA LYS A 227 -11.14 -9.25 14.33
C LYS A 227 -10.92 -10.75 14.17
N TYR A 228 -11.53 -11.37 13.18
CA TYR A 228 -11.40 -12.81 12.87
C TYR A 228 -10.62 -13.05 11.57
N GLN A 229 -9.88 -12.05 11.11
CA GLN A 229 -9.01 -12.22 9.93
C GLN A 229 -8.12 -13.45 10.10
N ASP A 230 -7.94 -14.20 9.01
CA ASP A 230 -7.16 -15.45 8.90
C ASP A 230 -7.66 -16.62 9.75
N GLN A 231 -8.78 -16.46 10.47
CA GLN A 231 -9.39 -17.54 11.24
C GLN A 231 -10.42 -18.31 10.42
N SER A 232 -10.46 -19.64 10.64
CA SER A 232 -11.42 -20.52 9.98
C SER A 232 -12.86 -20.07 10.21
N VAL A 233 -13.61 -19.91 9.12
CA VAL A 233 -15.04 -19.55 9.17
C VAL A 233 -15.82 -20.53 10.03
N SER A 234 -15.61 -21.84 9.84
CA SER A 234 -16.31 -22.88 10.59
C SER A 234 -16.01 -22.85 12.07
N ASP A 235 -14.74 -22.61 12.46
CA ASP A 235 -14.34 -22.56 13.86
C ASP A 235 -14.87 -21.32 14.56
N VAL A 236 -14.78 -20.16 13.92
CA VAL A 236 -15.34 -18.91 14.45
C VAL A 236 -16.83 -19.05 14.71
N LEU A 237 -17.58 -19.60 13.76
CA LEU A 237 -19.03 -19.74 13.88
C LEU A 237 -19.43 -20.82 14.90
N LYS A 238 -18.60 -21.84 15.12
CA LYS A 238 -18.78 -22.85 16.15
C LYS A 238 -18.60 -22.27 17.56
N HIS A 239 -17.55 -21.45 17.77
CA HIS A 239 -17.25 -20.87 19.09
C HIS A 239 -18.04 -19.59 19.36
N ASN A 240 -18.50 -18.90 18.32
CA ASN A 240 -19.31 -17.69 18.42
C ASN A 240 -20.52 -17.71 17.46
N PRO A 241 -21.59 -18.47 17.77
CA PRO A 241 -22.77 -18.57 16.90
C PRO A 241 -23.45 -17.23 16.65
N GLY A 242 -23.34 -16.27 17.58
CA GLY A 242 -23.89 -14.92 17.45
C GLY A 242 -23.26 -14.14 16.30
N TYR A 243 -22.02 -14.46 15.92
CA TYR A 243 -21.34 -13.82 14.80
C TYR A 243 -22.01 -14.10 13.44
N TYR A 244 -22.57 -15.30 13.25
CA TYR A 244 -23.40 -15.60 12.09
C TYR A 244 -24.59 -14.66 11.96
N THR A 245 -25.34 -14.49 13.05
CA THR A 245 -26.52 -13.61 13.04
C THR A 245 -26.14 -12.15 12.77
N TRP A 246 -25.04 -11.69 13.37
CA TRP A 246 -24.51 -10.36 13.11
C TRP A 246 -24.11 -10.20 11.65
N PHE A 247 -23.36 -11.18 11.10
CA PHE A 247 -22.89 -11.15 9.72
C PHE A 247 -24.04 -11.07 8.73
N MET A 248 -25.07 -11.89 8.90
CA MET A 248 -26.23 -11.93 8.02
C MET A 248 -27.05 -10.62 8.07
N LYS A 249 -27.03 -9.90 9.19
CA LYS A 249 -27.71 -8.60 9.36
C LYS A 249 -26.85 -7.41 8.92
N SER A 250 -25.57 -7.59 8.82
CA SER A 250 -24.62 -6.54 8.44
C SER A 250 -24.70 -6.23 6.94
N ASP A 251 -24.11 -5.10 6.54
CA ASP A 251 -24.09 -4.62 5.14
C ASP A 251 -23.02 -5.33 4.31
N PHE A 252 -23.11 -6.67 4.24
CA PHE A 252 -22.36 -7.48 3.30
C PHE A 252 -23.19 -7.79 2.06
N SER A 253 -22.52 -8.01 0.93
CA SER A 253 -23.19 -8.41 -0.31
C SER A 253 -23.96 -9.72 -0.14
N THR A 254 -25.01 -9.90 -0.94
CA THR A 254 -25.77 -11.16 -0.97
C THR A 254 -24.89 -12.35 -1.34
N ASP A 255 -23.90 -12.15 -2.22
CA ASP A 255 -22.94 -13.16 -2.62
C ASP A 255 -22.12 -13.65 -1.41
N THR A 256 -21.52 -12.73 -0.66
CA THR A 256 -20.75 -13.05 0.56
C THR A 256 -21.60 -13.80 1.59
N LYS A 257 -22.87 -13.39 1.78
CA LYS A 257 -23.80 -14.06 2.69
C LYS A 257 -24.10 -15.48 2.24
N LYS A 258 -24.35 -15.69 0.93
CA LYS A 258 -24.58 -17.02 0.36
C LYS A 258 -23.35 -17.95 0.46
N VAL A 259 -22.15 -17.41 0.31
CA VAL A 259 -20.91 -18.17 0.50
C VAL A 259 -20.82 -18.64 1.96
N LEU A 260 -21.09 -17.75 2.93
CA LEU A 260 -21.13 -18.13 4.35
C LEU A 260 -22.14 -19.23 4.64
N GLU A 261 -23.35 -19.12 4.09
CA GLU A 261 -24.40 -20.16 4.23
C GLU A 261 -23.94 -21.52 3.69
N LYS A 262 -23.35 -21.56 2.49
CA LYS A 262 -22.81 -22.78 1.88
C LYS A 262 -21.72 -23.44 2.74
N ILE A 263 -20.84 -22.63 3.33
CA ILE A 263 -19.78 -23.14 4.22
C ILE A 263 -20.41 -23.76 5.48
N MET A 264 -21.42 -23.10 6.06
CA MET A 264 -22.15 -23.61 7.22
C MET A 264 -22.90 -24.92 6.94
N GLU A 265 -23.56 -25.01 5.78
CA GLU A 265 -24.24 -26.22 5.35
C GLU A 265 -23.29 -27.41 5.20
N LYS A 266 -22.15 -27.19 4.51
CA LYS A 266 -21.10 -28.22 4.37
C LYS A 266 -20.55 -28.68 5.72
N SER A 267 -20.33 -27.76 6.65
CA SER A 267 -19.83 -28.06 8.00
C SER A 267 -20.84 -28.88 8.81
N ARG A 268 -22.14 -28.63 8.66
CA ARG A 268 -23.21 -29.42 9.33
C ARG A 268 -23.33 -30.83 8.75
N VAL A 269 -23.23 -30.98 7.43
CA VAL A 269 -23.27 -32.29 6.77
C VAL A 269 -22.08 -33.16 7.21
N ALA A 270 -20.88 -32.59 7.22
CA ALA A 270 -19.66 -33.28 7.65
C ALA A 270 -19.70 -33.73 9.15
N GLN A 271 -20.43 -33.00 10.00
CA GLN A 271 -20.61 -33.39 11.41
C GLN A 271 -21.66 -34.49 11.61
N ASN A 272 -22.61 -34.67 10.68
CA ASN A 272 -23.69 -35.61 10.75
C ASN A 272 -23.42 -36.95 10.01
N GLU A 273 -22.29 -37.05 9.29
CA GLU A 273 -21.87 -38.33 8.72
C GLU A 273 -21.39 -39.24 9.86
N PRO A 274 -21.96 -40.48 10.00
CA PRO A 274 -21.55 -41.41 11.03
C PRO A 274 -20.09 -41.77 10.80
N LYS A 275 -19.22 -41.55 11.80
CA LYS A 275 -17.84 -42.07 11.80
C LYS A 275 -17.95 -43.60 11.62
N LEU A 276 -17.76 -44.09 10.42
CA LEU A 276 -17.53 -45.52 10.18
C LEU A 276 -16.27 -45.87 10.98
N GLN A 277 -16.50 -46.53 12.13
CA GLN A 277 -15.45 -47.14 12.94
C GLN A 277 -14.74 -48.17 12.09
N LYS A 278 -13.44 -47.96 11.87
CA LYS A 278 -12.52 -49.02 11.41
C LYS A 278 -11.98 -49.76 12.62
#